data_15329d85e5d713af1933432b0ecab0cf
#
_entry.id   15329d85e5d713af1933432b0ecab0cf
#
_cell.length_a   1.000
_cell.length_b   1.000
_cell.length_c   1.000
_cell.angle_alpha   90.00
_cell.angle_beta   90.00
_cell.angle_gamma   90.00
#
_symmetry.space_group_name_H-M   'P 1'
#
loop_
_entity.id
_entity.type
_entity.pdbx_description
1 polymer ?
#
loop_
_entity_poly.entity_id
_entity_poly.type
_entity_poly.pdbx_seq_one_letter_code
_entity_poly.pdbx_strand_id
1 'polypeptide(L)'
;MFVSNGKDVVVSLVGVPNPVRLDAGDTNRHHDLVTIGDEFLELRAQTPPELPLQGNFQLASTVADLRFGVRFARIEIGPLQVGVDRVKQRRDVPLFVGRIGGAYERLVRSRHDRISIPVDDASSIASPSTSRSRRCKTDRRVGHPDHRPHVSPAAGAPLANKYRRQDARGITMRVAIIGAGPTGLFTAVALARRGHDVSVVDRDPGPNDHGWWPRAGVMQFHHPHAYRLQVIEALQAEIPEVWHALLAAGAVPVYPPGQPGLPITIRCRRSVFETVLRSQAVAEPRVTLIQGHATGVTHERGRATGVRLGDRILPADLVLDTSGRAGRLSRSLRAAAPESADCGLAYVSRQYRLRRGASEGPTNAPPGLITVYPGYLAIVFPHDNRTFSALIAQGSADRDLAGLRRLAAFESATQAIPPLAIWTDPRRSRPITPVLRGGHLYNGYRGQRNEAGRIPLPGLIALGDAVCTTNPSLGRGIATSFLQAQRLVALLDEPGRDFGDVALAFDTWCTEHIKPWFADHVYSDADLQRRWAGGDVDISRRLPSDLIVAAAEAHPELNSTIMPYFMMRALPSSLAAIEPRVREIYAGGWRPAIPEGPSRSELADVIARTTNRPARADRAAPRVVA
;
A
#
# COMPACT_ATOMS: atom_id res chain seq x y z
N MET A 1 -6.69 30.91 6.56
CA MET A 1 -7.26 31.17 7.88
C MET A 1 -6.09 31.35 8.82
N PHE A 2 -6.01 32.49 9.49
CA PHE A 2 -4.91 32.80 10.42
C PHE A 2 -5.43 32.71 11.85
N VAL A 3 -4.72 32.01 12.70
CA VAL A 3 -5.04 31.91 14.12
C VAL A 3 -3.78 32.30 14.90
N SER A 4 -3.83 33.36 15.70
CA SER A 4 -2.73 33.77 16.57
C SER A 4 -3.03 33.44 18.01
N ASN A 5 -2.10 32.80 18.69
CA ASN A 5 -2.17 32.44 20.10
C ASN A 5 -1.05 33.09 20.92
N GLY A 6 -0.83 34.37 20.68
CA GLY A 6 0.10 35.22 21.44
C GLY A 6 1.59 35.01 21.22
N LYS A 7 2.04 33.86 20.72
CA LYS A 7 3.43 33.56 20.36
C LYS A 7 3.58 32.83 19.02
N ASP A 8 2.51 32.21 18.53
CA ASP A 8 2.53 31.48 17.26
C ASP A 8 1.44 32.00 16.32
N VAL A 9 1.74 32.19 15.05
CA VAL A 9 0.76 32.40 14.00
C VAL A 9 0.51 31.10 13.28
N VAL A 10 -0.72 30.59 13.37
CA VAL A 10 -1.12 29.34 12.69
C VAL A 10 -1.83 29.70 11.38
N VAL A 11 -1.28 29.28 10.25
CA VAL A 11 -1.88 29.45 8.93
C VAL A 11 -2.49 28.14 8.49
N SER A 12 -3.81 28.08 8.38
CA SER A 12 -4.54 26.95 7.80
C SER A 12 -5.03 27.30 6.41
N LEU A 13 -4.53 26.59 5.40
CA LEU A 13 -4.95 26.77 4.00
C LEU A 13 -6.04 25.73 3.67
N VAL A 14 -7.06 26.16 2.93
CA VAL A 14 -8.13 25.24 2.51
C VAL A 14 -7.55 24.22 1.54
N GLY A 15 -7.67 22.93 1.89
CA GLY A 15 -7.12 21.80 1.11
C GLY A 15 -5.76 21.29 1.59
N VAL A 16 -5.18 21.90 2.64
CA VAL A 16 -3.98 21.39 3.31
C VAL A 16 -4.39 20.75 4.64
N PRO A 17 -4.11 19.46 4.88
CA PRO A 17 -4.67 18.75 6.02
C PRO A 17 -4.10 19.16 7.38
N ASN A 18 -2.98 19.89 7.45
CA ASN A 18 -2.37 20.32 8.69
C ASN A 18 -2.17 21.82 8.75
N PRO A 19 -2.51 22.49 9.88
CA PRO A 19 -2.25 23.91 10.08
C PRO A 19 -0.73 24.15 10.20
N VAL A 20 -0.26 25.20 9.56
CA VAL A 20 1.14 25.63 9.62
C VAL A 20 1.32 26.59 10.80
N ARG A 21 2.25 26.29 11.70
CA ARG A 21 2.64 27.17 12.80
C ARG A 21 3.80 28.04 12.39
N LEU A 22 3.66 29.34 12.62
CA LEU A 22 4.72 30.33 12.52
C LEU A 22 5.03 30.81 13.94
N ASP A 23 6.28 30.68 14.36
CA ASP A 23 6.73 31.21 15.66
C ASP A 23 6.92 32.72 15.57
N ALA A 24 6.13 33.48 16.29
CA ALA A 24 6.17 34.93 16.33
C ALA A 24 7.21 35.48 17.32
N GLY A 25 8.06 34.63 17.91
CA GLY A 25 8.95 35.02 19.01
C GLY A 25 10.27 35.71 18.62
N ASP A 26 10.63 35.80 17.33
CA ASP A 26 11.92 36.33 16.91
C ASP A 26 11.73 37.39 15.81
N THR A 27 11.55 38.64 16.24
CA THR A 27 11.26 39.81 15.36
C THR A 27 12.43 40.25 14.47
N ASN A 28 13.57 39.58 14.50
CA ASN A 28 14.76 39.97 13.73
C ASN A 28 15.08 39.05 12.54
N ARG A 29 14.26 38.11 12.19
CA ARG A 29 14.46 37.26 11.00
C ARG A 29 13.44 37.60 9.92
N HIS A 30 13.89 38.22 8.86
CA HIS A 30 13.08 38.58 7.70
C HIS A 30 12.65 37.44 6.80
N HIS A 31 12.80 36.16 7.23
CA HIS A 31 12.54 34.99 6.41
C HIS A 31 11.96 33.86 7.27
N ASP A 32 10.66 33.60 7.18
CA ASP A 32 10.05 32.42 7.76
C ASP A 32 9.90 31.33 6.69
N LEU A 33 10.53 30.18 6.93
CA LEU A 33 10.40 28.98 6.13
C LEU A 33 9.23 28.17 6.65
N VAL A 34 8.17 28.10 5.85
CA VAL A 34 6.99 27.31 6.16
C VAL A 34 7.07 25.98 5.43
N THR A 35 7.12 24.89 6.18
CA THR A 35 7.09 23.55 5.61
C THR A 35 5.66 23.07 5.42
N ILE A 36 5.28 22.79 4.19
CA ILE A 36 3.99 22.19 3.83
C ILE A 36 4.26 20.79 3.28
N GLY A 37 4.18 19.79 4.14
CA GLY A 37 4.60 18.44 3.81
C GLY A 37 6.11 18.38 3.58
N ASP A 38 6.56 17.81 2.46
CA ASP A 38 7.97 17.79 2.05
C ASP A 38 8.36 18.98 1.13
N GLU A 39 7.47 19.93 0.92
CA GLU A 39 7.72 21.15 0.14
C GLU A 39 7.85 22.37 1.07
N PHE A 40 8.80 23.27 0.76
CA PHE A 40 9.01 24.52 1.49
C PHE A 40 8.33 25.67 0.76
N LEU A 41 7.50 26.43 1.48
CA LEU A 41 6.97 27.71 1.05
C LEU A 41 7.72 28.81 1.79
N GLU A 42 8.49 29.62 1.07
CA GLU A 42 9.14 30.80 1.64
C GLU A 42 8.19 32.00 1.48
N LEU A 43 7.66 32.47 2.60
CA LEU A 43 6.85 33.71 2.65
C LEU A 43 7.72 34.86 3.12
N ARG A 44 8.00 35.82 2.22
CA ARG A 44 8.60 37.12 2.59
C ARG A 44 7.47 38.12 2.71
N ALA A 45 7.11 38.48 3.93
CA ALA A 45 6.23 39.59 4.21
C ALA A 45 7.05 40.75 4.81
N GLN A 46 7.10 41.87 4.16
CA GLN A 46 7.54 43.10 4.82
C GLN A 46 6.37 43.64 5.65
N THR A 47 6.37 43.37 6.94
CA THR A 47 5.47 43.98 7.90
C THR A 47 6.15 45.18 8.52
N PRO A 48 5.52 46.37 8.59
CA PRO A 48 6.02 47.47 9.41
C PRO A 48 5.97 47.07 10.90
N PRO A 49 6.90 47.55 11.72
CA PRO A 49 7.09 47.06 13.09
C PRO A 49 6.03 47.47 14.12
N GLU A 50 5.01 48.23 13.78
CA GLU A 50 3.96 48.66 14.73
C GLU A 50 2.58 48.69 14.06
N LEU A 51 1.78 47.65 14.30
CA LEU A 51 0.35 47.69 14.00
C LEU A 51 -0.47 47.32 15.26
N PRO A 52 -1.38 48.21 15.70
CA PRO A 52 -2.28 47.90 16.82
C PRO A 52 -3.28 46.83 16.41
N LEU A 53 -3.54 45.86 17.32
CA LEU A 53 -4.40 44.71 17.16
C LEU A 53 -5.91 45.00 17.05
N GLN A 54 -6.30 46.15 16.50
CA GLN A 54 -7.72 46.51 16.26
C GLN A 54 -7.85 47.27 14.96
N GLY A 55 -8.44 46.69 13.95
CA GLY A 55 -8.81 47.39 12.73
C GLY A 55 -8.72 46.54 11.46
N ASN A 56 -9.23 47.06 10.37
CA ASN A 56 -9.08 46.48 9.04
C ASN A 56 -7.62 46.59 8.60
N PHE A 57 -6.99 45.47 8.34
CA PHE A 57 -5.64 45.47 7.78
C PHE A 57 -5.71 45.74 6.28
N GLN A 58 -5.21 46.89 5.85
CA GLN A 58 -4.88 47.15 4.46
C GLN A 58 -3.43 46.76 4.25
N LEU A 59 -3.18 45.60 3.63
CA LEU A 59 -1.85 45.30 3.12
C LEU A 59 -1.59 46.17 1.91
N ALA A 60 -0.79 47.22 2.08
CA ALA A 60 -0.23 47.98 0.95
C ALA A 60 0.56 47.01 0.06
N SER A 61 0.44 47.16 -1.26
CA SER A 61 1.03 46.34 -2.32
C SER A 61 2.32 45.63 -1.89
N THR A 62 2.18 44.39 -1.46
CA THR A 62 3.32 43.61 -1.02
C THR A 62 3.67 42.63 -2.14
N VAL A 63 4.88 42.72 -2.62
CA VAL A 63 5.43 41.74 -3.55
C VAL A 63 5.79 40.49 -2.72
N ALA A 64 5.03 39.45 -2.87
CA ALA A 64 5.37 38.15 -2.28
C ALA A 64 6.13 37.32 -3.32
N ASP A 65 7.38 37.01 -3.05
CA ASP A 65 8.13 36.03 -3.84
C ASP A 65 7.79 34.63 -3.32
N LEU A 66 6.99 33.88 -4.08
CA LEU A 66 6.64 32.51 -3.79
C LEU A 66 7.59 31.58 -4.54
N ARG A 67 8.33 30.77 -3.80
CA ARG A 67 9.21 29.76 -4.40
C ARG A 67 8.56 28.39 -4.27
N PHE A 68 8.21 27.82 -5.41
CA PHE A 68 7.70 26.48 -5.53
C PHE A 68 8.71 25.58 -6.24
N GLY A 69 9.31 24.64 -5.58
CA GLY A 69 10.27 23.73 -6.20
C GLY A 69 11.39 24.51 -6.94
N VAL A 70 11.61 24.23 -8.24
CA VAL A 70 12.66 24.84 -9.06
C VAL A 70 12.19 26.13 -9.77
N ARG A 71 10.92 26.53 -9.66
CA ARG A 71 10.38 27.71 -10.37
C ARG A 71 9.98 28.80 -9.42
N PHE A 72 10.49 29.99 -9.67
CA PHE A 72 10.06 31.24 -9.02
C PHE A 72 8.80 31.77 -9.70
N ALA A 73 7.73 31.90 -8.93
CA ALA A 73 6.57 32.69 -9.37
C ALA A 73 6.51 33.99 -8.58
N ARG A 74 6.59 35.13 -9.28
CA ARG A 74 6.37 36.45 -8.68
C ARG A 74 4.89 36.73 -8.81
N ILE A 75 4.19 36.88 -7.70
CA ILE A 75 2.77 37.23 -7.68
C ILE A 75 2.67 38.63 -7.05
N GLU A 76 2.22 39.61 -7.84
CA GLU A 76 1.82 40.88 -7.30
C GLU A 76 0.41 40.77 -6.72
N ILE A 77 0.32 40.89 -5.39
CA ILE A 77 -0.95 40.88 -4.69
C ILE A 77 -1.38 42.32 -4.52
N GLY A 78 -2.43 42.73 -5.24
CA GLY A 78 -3.08 44.02 -5.04
C GLY A 78 -3.69 44.15 -3.63
N PRO A 79 -4.21 45.32 -3.25
CA PRO A 79 -4.75 45.54 -1.91
C PRO A 79 -5.86 44.56 -1.58
N LEU A 80 -5.64 43.74 -0.56
CA LEU A 80 -6.57 42.74 -0.04
C LEU A 80 -7.35 43.34 1.13
N GLN A 81 -8.66 43.46 1.00
CA GLN A 81 -9.51 43.69 2.16
C GLN A 81 -9.72 42.38 2.92
N VAL A 82 -9.21 42.31 4.15
CA VAL A 82 -9.39 41.18 5.06
C VAL A 82 -10.54 41.52 6.00
N GLY A 83 -11.67 40.82 5.84
CA GLY A 83 -12.75 40.87 6.80
C GLY A 83 -12.39 40.01 8.02
N VAL A 84 -12.48 40.58 9.21
CA VAL A 84 -12.17 39.90 10.46
C VAL A 84 -13.46 39.64 11.22
N ASP A 85 -13.87 38.39 11.34
CA ASP A 85 -14.99 38.00 12.18
C ASP A 85 -14.50 37.59 13.57
N ARG A 86 -15.12 38.12 14.62
CA ARG A 86 -14.78 37.87 16.01
C ARG A 86 -15.52 36.64 16.52
N VAL A 87 -14.80 35.56 16.84
CA VAL A 87 -15.38 34.35 17.43
C VAL A 87 -14.97 34.25 18.89
N LYS A 88 -15.95 34.15 19.79
CA LYS A 88 -15.70 33.95 21.24
C LYS A 88 -15.36 32.50 21.53
N GLN A 89 -14.17 32.23 22.05
CA GLN A 89 -13.81 30.93 22.64
C GLN A 89 -13.88 30.95 24.17
N ARG A 90 -14.05 29.75 24.74
CA ARG A 90 -14.06 29.47 26.18
C ARG A 90 -12.72 29.71 26.86
N ARG A 91 -12.15 30.85 26.83
CA ARG A 91 -11.00 31.34 27.61
C ARG A 91 -10.55 32.69 27.01
N ASP A 92 -11.31 33.69 27.12
CA ASP A 92 -11.01 35.15 26.90
C ASP A 92 -9.79 35.53 26.01
N VAL A 93 -9.47 34.74 24.97
CA VAL A 93 -8.45 35.04 23.98
C VAL A 93 -9.16 35.31 22.65
N PRO A 94 -9.00 36.50 22.05
CA PRO A 94 -9.65 36.82 20.78
C PRO A 94 -9.01 36.01 19.65
N LEU A 95 -9.84 35.23 18.96
CA LEU A 95 -9.50 34.49 17.74
C LEU A 95 -9.83 35.37 16.53
N PHE A 96 -8.85 35.58 15.66
CA PHE A 96 -9.06 36.31 14.41
C PHE A 96 -9.05 35.34 13.23
N VAL A 97 -10.14 35.34 12.45
CA VAL A 97 -10.29 34.50 11.26
C VAL A 97 -10.30 35.38 10.03
N GLY A 98 -9.27 35.27 9.20
CA GLY A 98 -9.18 36.01 7.95
C GLY A 98 -9.41 35.11 6.73
N ARG A 99 -10.19 35.57 5.76
CA ARG A 99 -10.46 34.86 4.51
C ARG A 99 -9.61 35.40 3.39
N ILE A 100 -8.73 34.61 2.79
CA ILE A 100 -7.96 34.96 1.61
C ILE A 100 -8.72 34.42 0.39
N GLY A 101 -9.55 35.24 -0.21
CA GLY A 101 -10.27 34.93 -1.44
C GLY A 101 -9.44 35.22 -2.70
N GLY A 102 -9.53 34.37 -3.71
CA GLY A 102 -9.03 34.66 -5.06
C GLY A 102 -7.58 34.28 -5.38
N ALA A 103 -6.65 34.40 -4.45
CA ALA A 103 -5.26 34.01 -4.68
C ALA A 103 -5.04 32.49 -4.71
N TYR A 104 -5.80 31.76 -3.90
CA TYR A 104 -5.76 30.30 -3.85
C TYR A 104 -6.28 29.63 -5.13
N GLU A 105 -7.39 30.13 -5.68
CA GLU A 105 -7.92 29.57 -6.94
C GLU A 105 -6.94 29.72 -8.11
N ARG A 106 -6.20 30.81 -8.18
CA ARG A 106 -5.17 30.98 -9.23
C ARG A 106 -3.95 30.09 -9.01
N LEU A 107 -3.58 29.81 -7.77
CA LEU A 107 -2.47 28.89 -7.44
C LEU A 107 -2.80 27.44 -7.80
N VAL A 108 -4.05 27.02 -7.57
CA VAL A 108 -4.52 25.67 -7.91
C VAL A 108 -4.69 25.51 -9.42
N ARG A 109 -5.20 26.53 -10.13
CA ARG A 109 -5.32 26.51 -11.60
C ARG A 109 -3.96 26.48 -12.30
N SER A 110 -2.95 27.19 -11.82
CA SER A 110 -1.61 27.15 -12.41
C SER A 110 -0.90 25.79 -12.28
N ARG A 111 -1.40 24.91 -11.43
CA ARG A 111 -0.87 23.53 -11.27
C ARG A 111 -1.50 22.53 -12.26
N HIS A 112 -2.65 22.84 -12.85
CA HIS A 112 -3.38 21.92 -13.71
C HIS A 112 -3.34 22.24 -15.21
N ASP A 113 -3.00 23.47 -15.60
CA ASP A 113 -3.01 23.88 -17.00
C ASP A 113 -1.66 23.61 -17.70
N ARG A 114 -1.52 22.40 -18.19
CA ARG A 114 -0.82 22.11 -19.44
C ARG A 114 -1.82 21.56 -20.46
N ILE A 115 -2.81 22.35 -20.84
CA ILE A 115 -3.54 22.15 -22.08
C ILE A 115 -3.91 23.56 -22.59
N SER A 116 -3.31 23.94 -23.71
CA SER A 116 -3.64 25.14 -24.46
C SER A 116 -5.00 24.92 -25.13
N ILE A 117 -5.97 25.79 -24.86
CA ILE A 117 -7.17 25.94 -25.68
C ILE A 117 -7.25 27.40 -26.09
N PRO A 118 -7.39 27.73 -27.40
CA PRO A 118 -7.59 29.09 -27.84
C PRO A 118 -8.98 29.57 -27.43
N VAL A 119 -9.03 30.81 -26.93
CA VAL A 119 -10.26 31.54 -26.70
C VAL A 119 -10.62 32.22 -28.01
N ASP A 120 -11.79 31.94 -28.53
CA ASP A 120 -12.47 32.81 -29.46
C ASP A 120 -13.92 33.02 -29.06
N ASP A 121 -14.34 34.22 -29.33
CA ASP A 121 -15.41 35.04 -28.80
C ASP A 121 -16.84 34.61 -29.08
N ALA A 122 -17.65 34.96 -28.11
CA ALA A 122 -18.93 35.69 -28.14
C ALA A 122 -20.13 35.26 -28.95
N SER A 123 -21.17 35.21 -28.19
CA SER A 123 -22.52 35.77 -28.40
C SER A 123 -23.60 34.93 -29.11
N SER A 124 -24.67 34.91 -28.39
CA SER A 124 -26.10 35.11 -28.69
C SER A 124 -27.02 33.91 -28.87
N ILE A 125 -27.90 33.74 -27.92
CA ILE A 125 -29.37 33.90 -27.93
C ILE A 125 -30.21 32.77 -28.59
N ALA A 126 -31.17 32.30 -27.78
CA ALA A 126 -32.54 31.86 -28.05
C ALA A 126 -32.86 30.36 -28.03
N SER A 127 -33.62 29.98 -27.03
CA SER A 127 -34.67 28.94 -27.07
C SER A 127 -35.94 29.53 -27.78
N PRO A 128 -37.04 28.85 -28.02
CA PRO A 128 -37.46 27.46 -27.74
C PRO A 128 -38.32 26.80 -28.85
N SER A 129 -38.82 25.61 -28.60
CA SER A 129 -40.18 25.09 -28.87
C SER A 129 -40.25 23.72 -29.52
N THR A 130 -40.84 22.81 -28.78
CA THR A 130 -42.06 21.99 -29.01
C THR A 130 -42.24 21.30 -30.36
N SER A 131 -42.42 20.00 -30.39
CA SER A 131 -43.70 19.30 -30.55
C SER A 131 -43.60 17.86 -31.10
N ARG A 132 -44.25 17.00 -30.39
CA ARG A 132 -45.23 15.96 -30.79
C ARG A 132 -44.90 14.89 -31.84
N SER A 133 -44.88 13.69 -31.33
CA SER A 133 -45.74 12.54 -31.68
C SER A 133 -45.81 12.01 -33.12
N ARG A 134 -45.65 10.71 -33.26
CA ARG A 134 -46.73 9.77 -33.70
C ARG A 134 -46.28 8.31 -33.64
N ARG A 135 -47.26 7.49 -33.21
CA ARG A 135 -47.31 6.01 -33.24
C ARG A 135 -47.48 5.50 -34.67
N CYS A 136 -47.03 4.27 -34.92
CA CYS A 136 -47.81 3.21 -35.61
C CYS A 136 -47.08 1.87 -35.51
N LYS A 137 -47.64 0.96 -35.24
CA LYS A 137 -48.29 -0.34 -35.05
C LYS A 137 -47.90 -1.37 -36.13
N THR A 138 -47.68 -2.62 -35.61
CA THR A 138 -47.99 -3.96 -36.21
C THR A 138 -47.14 -4.39 -37.40
N ASP A 139 -46.65 -5.61 -37.50
CA ASP A 139 -47.31 -6.93 -37.43
C ASP A 139 -46.30 -8.11 -37.43
N ARG A 140 -46.84 -9.27 -37.08
CA ARG A 140 -46.28 -10.62 -36.87
C ARG A 140 -45.57 -11.27 -38.07
N ARG A 141 -44.58 -12.14 -37.88
CA ARG A 141 -44.65 -13.62 -38.02
C ARG A 141 -43.28 -14.30 -38.02
N VAL A 142 -43.13 -15.28 -37.13
CA VAL A 142 -42.70 -16.71 -37.25
C VAL A 142 -41.45 -17.08 -38.05
N GLY A 143 -40.50 -17.75 -37.37
CA GLY A 143 -39.47 -18.61 -37.96
C GLY A 143 -38.37 -19.01 -36.95
N HIS A 144 -38.26 -20.27 -36.64
CA HIS A 144 -37.40 -21.01 -35.71
C HIS A 144 -35.96 -21.22 -36.26
N PRO A 145 -35.02 -21.91 -35.58
CA PRO A 145 -33.95 -21.31 -34.76
C PRO A 145 -32.54 -21.62 -35.31
N ASP A 146 -31.57 -20.79 -34.97
CA ASP A 146 -30.16 -21.18 -35.13
C ASP A 146 -29.34 -20.82 -33.90
N HIS A 147 -28.64 -21.81 -33.38
CA HIS A 147 -27.75 -21.76 -32.21
C HIS A 147 -26.44 -21.02 -32.52
N ARG A 148 -26.22 -19.89 -31.91
CA ARG A 148 -24.86 -19.35 -31.68
C ARG A 148 -24.76 -18.73 -30.27
N PRO A 149 -23.66 -18.89 -29.53
CA PRO A 149 -23.55 -18.37 -28.18
C PRO A 149 -23.34 -16.85 -28.21
N HIS A 150 -24.24 -16.12 -27.57
CA HIS A 150 -24.10 -14.70 -27.30
C HIS A 150 -23.12 -14.42 -26.21
N VAL A 151 -21.99 -13.76 -26.54
CA VAL A 151 -21.18 -13.00 -25.62
C VAL A 151 -21.78 -11.60 -25.53
N SER A 152 -22.40 -11.26 -24.41
CA SER A 152 -22.88 -9.90 -24.14
C SER A 152 -21.75 -9.08 -23.51
N PRO A 153 -21.45 -7.89 -24.03
CA PRO A 153 -20.60 -6.93 -23.30
C PRO A 153 -21.47 -6.22 -22.25
N ALA A 154 -21.15 -6.43 -20.98
CA ALA A 154 -21.76 -5.68 -19.89
C ALA A 154 -21.26 -4.23 -19.93
N ALA A 155 -22.16 -3.33 -20.29
CA ALA A 155 -21.99 -1.90 -20.19
C ALA A 155 -21.81 -1.48 -18.73
N GLY A 156 -20.75 -0.72 -18.44
CA GLY A 156 -20.49 -0.14 -17.14
C GLY A 156 -21.56 0.89 -16.76
N ALA A 157 -22.33 0.55 -15.72
CA ALA A 157 -23.15 1.52 -15.00
C ALA A 157 -22.33 2.18 -13.88
N PRO A 158 -22.52 3.48 -13.57
CA PRO A 158 -21.77 4.16 -12.53
C PRO A 158 -22.16 3.63 -11.15
N LEU A 159 -21.15 3.18 -10.40
CA LEU A 159 -21.26 2.71 -9.01
C LEU A 159 -21.43 3.90 -8.06
N ALA A 160 -22.57 4.55 -8.07
CA ALA A 160 -22.97 5.50 -7.05
C ALA A 160 -24.05 4.89 -6.15
N ASN A 161 -23.72 4.76 -4.87
CA ASN A 161 -24.66 4.60 -3.77
C ASN A 161 -25.30 3.22 -3.52
N LYS A 162 -24.48 2.23 -3.06
CA LYS A 162 -24.99 0.94 -2.54
C LYS A 162 -24.63 0.67 -1.06
N TYR A 163 -24.24 1.67 -0.28
CA TYR A 163 -23.82 1.48 1.11
C TYR A 163 -24.96 1.71 2.13
N ARG A 164 -26.06 0.98 1.98
CA ARG A 164 -27.05 0.66 3.00
C ARG A 164 -27.57 -0.75 2.74
N ARG A 165 -26.72 -1.74 2.95
CA ARG A 165 -27.21 -3.10 3.18
C ARG A 165 -27.05 -3.38 4.67
N GLN A 166 -28.14 -3.31 5.43
CA GLN A 166 -28.29 -4.16 6.62
C GLN A 166 -28.01 -5.58 6.14
N ASP A 167 -27.31 -6.39 6.97
CA ASP A 167 -27.18 -7.81 6.64
C ASP A 167 -28.58 -8.39 6.41
N ALA A 168 -28.67 -9.44 5.61
CA ALA A 168 -29.96 -10.09 5.31
C ALA A 168 -30.62 -10.68 6.58
N ARG A 169 -29.94 -10.63 7.74
CA ARG A 169 -30.41 -11.10 9.05
C ARG A 169 -31.01 -9.99 9.90
N GLY A 170 -30.78 -8.70 9.57
CA GLY A 170 -31.19 -7.57 10.41
C GLY A 170 -30.52 -7.53 11.79
N ILE A 171 -29.44 -8.35 12.01
CA ILE A 171 -28.79 -8.50 13.31
C ILE A 171 -27.44 -7.80 13.29
N THR A 172 -27.25 -6.81 14.16
CA THR A 172 -25.94 -6.22 14.44
C THR A 172 -25.10 -7.21 15.26
N MET A 173 -23.92 -7.58 14.76
CA MET A 173 -22.96 -8.42 15.49
C MET A 173 -21.89 -7.57 16.17
N ARG A 174 -21.42 -8.04 17.31
CA ARG A 174 -20.18 -7.56 17.93
C ARG A 174 -19.02 -8.41 17.38
N VAL A 175 -18.10 -7.78 16.69
CA VAL A 175 -16.96 -8.46 16.10
C VAL A 175 -15.68 -8.01 16.79
N ALA A 176 -14.89 -8.96 17.30
CA ALA A 176 -13.55 -8.70 17.81
C ALA A 176 -12.51 -9.16 16.80
N ILE A 177 -11.66 -8.22 16.34
CA ILE A 177 -10.57 -8.48 15.40
C ILE A 177 -9.24 -8.36 16.14
N ILE A 178 -8.39 -9.38 16.05
CA ILE A 178 -7.10 -9.42 16.72
C ILE A 178 -5.99 -9.12 15.72
N GLY A 179 -5.40 -7.93 15.82
CA GLY A 179 -4.37 -7.41 14.92
C GLY A 179 -4.87 -6.26 14.05
N ALA A 180 -4.30 -5.07 14.25
CA ALA A 180 -4.54 -3.88 13.44
C ALA A 180 -3.52 -3.76 12.28
N GLY A 181 -3.23 -4.88 11.61
CA GLY A 181 -2.52 -4.91 10.34
C GLY A 181 -3.45 -4.58 9.18
N PRO A 182 -2.94 -4.51 7.93
CA PRO A 182 -3.76 -4.19 6.76
C PRO A 182 -5.04 -5.03 6.66
N THR A 183 -4.93 -6.34 6.88
CA THR A 183 -6.06 -7.27 6.83
C THR A 183 -7.12 -6.93 7.88
N GLY A 184 -6.69 -6.75 9.14
CA GLY A 184 -7.62 -6.48 10.24
C GLY A 184 -8.32 -5.13 10.08
N LEU A 185 -7.59 -4.07 9.71
CA LEU A 185 -8.16 -2.75 9.50
C LEU A 185 -9.13 -2.71 8.32
N PHE A 186 -8.76 -3.34 7.19
CA PHE A 186 -9.64 -3.46 6.03
C PHE A 186 -10.94 -4.18 6.38
N THR A 187 -10.83 -5.35 7.03
CA THR A 187 -11.99 -6.15 7.43
C THR A 187 -12.87 -5.40 8.44
N ALA A 188 -12.25 -4.64 9.36
CA ALA A 188 -12.97 -3.86 10.35
C ALA A 188 -13.88 -2.82 9.70
N VAL A 189 -13.36 -2.03 8.78
CA VAL A 189 -14.15 -1.01 8.08
C VAL A 189 -15.24 -1.64 7.21
N ALA A 190 -14.90 -2.72 6.49
CA ALA A 190 -15.86 -3.43 5.64
C ALA A 190 -17.06 -4.00 6.43
N LEU A 191 -16.81 -4.55 7.63
CA LEU A 191 -17.87 -5.06 8.51
C LEU A 191 -18.65 -3.94 9.20
N ALA A 192 -17.97 -2.88 9.64
CA ALA A 192 -18.62 -1.72 10.25
C ALA A 192 -19.63 -1.06 9.29
N ARG A 193 -19.29 -0.95 8.01
CA ARG A 193 -20.18 -0.43 6.96
C ARG A 193 -21.38 -1.32 6.66
N ARG A 194 -21.32 -2.57 7.07
CA ARG A 194 -22.46 -3.51 7.05
C ARG A 194 -23.31 -3.47 8.32
N GLY A 195 -23.01 -2.54 9.23
CA GLY A 195 -23.80 -2.30 10.43
C GLY A 195 -23.34 -3.08 11.67
N HIS A 196 -22.18 -3.72 11.63
CA HIS A 196 -21.63 -4.45 12.77
C HIS A 196 -20.81 -3.52 13.69
N ASP A 197 -20.77 -3.82 14.98
CA ASP A 197 -19.92 -3.12 15.96
C ASP A 197 -18.57 -3.85 16.07
N VAL A 198 -17.49 -3.20 15.62
CA VAL A 198 -16.19 -3.83 15.47
C VAL A 198 -15.17 -3.27 16.45
N SER A 199 -14.58 -4.16 17.25
CA SER A 199 -13.45 -3.83 18.12
C SER A 199 -12.17 -4.45 17.57
N VAL A 200 -11.18 -3.64 17.24
CA VAL A 200 -9.87 -4.10 16.77
C VAL A 200 -8.85 -3.99 17.89
N VAL A 201 -8.28 -5.11 18.29
CA VAL A 201 -7.28 -5.19 19.35
C VAL A 201 -5.89 -5.32 18.76
N ASP A 202 -4.99 -4.41 19.10
CA ASP A 202 -3.56 -4.52 18.76
C ASP A 202 -2.71 -4.07 19.95
N ARG A 203 -1.56 -4.72 20.14
CA ARG A 203 -0.58 -4.32 21.16
C ARG A 203 0.17 -3.05 20.80
N ASP A 204 0.22 -2.72 19.52
CA ASP A 204 0.90 -1.54 18.98
C ASP A 204 -0.05 -0.33 19.08
N PRO A 205 0.40 0.78 19.69
CA PRO A 205 -0.44 1.97 19.89
C PRO A 205 -0.80 2.71 18.59
N GLY A 206 -0.05 2.48 17.53
CA GLY A 206 -0.14 3.26 16.30
C GLY A 206 0.93 4.35 16.22
N PRO A 207 0.81 5.25 15.23
CA PRO A 207 1.69 6.41 15.13
C PRO A 207 1.48 7.36 16.31
N ASN A 208 2.55 8.02 16.74
CA ASN A 208 2.46 9.09 17.74
C ASN A 208 1.90 10.40 17.11
N ASP A 209 1.74 11.45 17.93
CA ASP A 209 1.19 12.74 17.50
C ASP A 209 2.03 13.45 16.40
N HIS A 210 3.30 13.06 16.25
CA HIS A 210 4.19 13.54 15.19
C HIS A 210 4.21 12.62 13.96
N GLY A 211 3.32 11.61 13.89
CA GLY A 211 3.24 10.67 12.78
C GLY A 211 4.34 9.61 12.75
N TRP A 212 5.25 9.59 13.74
CA TRP A 212 6.28 8.57 13.81
C TRP A 212 5.72 7.24 14.33
N TRP A 213 5.98 6.18 13.61
CA TRP A 213 5.48 4.84 13.93
C TRP A 213 6.57 3.77 13.79
N PRO A 214 7.19 3.33 14.90
CA PRO A 214 8.23 2.30 14.84
C PRO A 214 7.68 0.92 14.51
N ARG A 215 6.44 0.61 14.86
CA ARG A 215 5.73 -0.67 14.67
C ARG A 215 6.63 -1.89 14.89
N ALA A 216 7.28 -1.94 16.04
CA ALA A 216 8.33 -2.91 16.38
C ALA A 216 7.91 -4.39 16.25
N GLY A 217 6.60 -4.68 16.32
CA GLY A 217 6.05 -6.03 16.15
C GLY A 217 5.96 -6.52 14.70
N VAL A 218 6.24 -5.67 13.70
CA VAL A 218 6.09 -5.98 12.28
C VAL A 218 7.42 -5.79 11.56
N MET A 219 8.22 -6.85 11.47
CA MET A 219 9.57 -6.81 10.89
C MET A 219 9.61 -6.18 9.50
N GLN A 220 8.60 -6.47 8.67
CA GLN A 220 8.55 -5.98 7.30
C GLN A 220 7.96 -4.56 7.14
N PHE A 221 7.69 -3.83 8.22
CA PHE A 221 6.99 -2.53 8.16
C PHE A 221 7.70 -1.47 7.32
N HIS A 222 9.02 -1.45 7.37
CA HIS A 222 9.86 -0.52 6.58
C HIS A 222 10.50 -1.16 5.34
N HIS A 223 10.26 -2.45 5.08
CA HIS A 223 10.70 -3.10 3.86
C HIS A 223 9.79 -2.74 2.67
N PRO A 224 10.28 -2.87 1.43
CA PRO A 224 9.46 -2.60 0.24
C PRO A 224 8.28 -3.55 0.14
N HIS A 225 7.19 -3.07 -0.43
CA HIS A 225 5.97 -3.83 -0.70
C HIS A 225 5.47 -3.56 -2.10
N ALA A 226 4.94 -4.59 -2.74
CA ALA A 226 4.14 -4.46 -3.94
C ALA A 226 2.66 -4.58 -3.57
N TYR A 227 1.84 -3.65 -4.05
CA TYR A 227 0.38 -3.69 -3.90
C TYR A 227 -0.23 -4.11 -5.21
N ARG A 228 -0.68 -5.34 -5.28
CA ARG A 228 -1.24 -5.90 -6.51
C ARG A 228 -2.64 -5.36 -6.78
N LEU A 229 -3.10 -5.55 -8.01
CA LEU A 229 -4.41 -5.10 -8.50
C LEU A 229 -5.55 -5.45 -7.53
N GLN A 230 -5.55 -6.65 -6.92
CA GLN A 230 -6.57 -7.10 -5.96
C GLN A 230 -6.69 -6.18 -4.74
N VAL A 231 -5.59 -5.57 -4.31
CA VAL A 231 -5.61 -4.61 -3.20
C VAL A 231 -6.35 -3.34 -3.62
N ILE A 232 -6.09 -2.86 -4.83
CA ILE A 232 -6.71 -1.65 -5.37
C ILE A 232 -8.21 -1.88 -5.55
N GLU A 233 -8.60 -3.01 -6.16
CA GLU A 233 -9.99 -3.38 -6.36
C GLU A 233 -10.74 -3.52 -5.04
N ALA A 234 -10.13 -4.17 -4.06
CA ALA A 234 -10.73 -4.32 -2.74
C ALA A 234 -10.93 -2.96 -2.04
N LEU A 235 -9.94 -2.07 -2.10
CA LEU A 235 -10.08 -0.72 -1.56
C LEU A 235 -11.17 0.07 -2.27
N GLN A 236 -11.22 0.04 -3.59
CA GLN A 236 -12.22 0.77 -4.35
C GLN A 236 -13.64 0.22 -4.13
N ALA A 237 -13.77 -1.09 -3.92
CA ALA A 237 -15.06 -1.73 -3.66
C ALA A 237 -15.59 -1.47 -2.25
N GLU A 238 -14.74 -1.49 -1.24
CA GLU A 238 -15.15 -1.47 0.18
C GLU A 238 -14.86 -0.12 0.86
N ILE A 239 -13.75 0.53 0.51
CA ILE A 239 -13.25 1.73 1.21
C ILE A 239 -12.61 2.71 0.20
N PRO A 240 -13.37 3.26 -0.76
CA PRO A 240 -12.82 4.10 -1.83
C PRO A 240 -12.11 5.37 -1.31
N GLU A 241 -12.43 5.85 -0.12
CA GLU A 241 -11.79 7.00 0.51
C GLU A 241 -10.31 6.73 0.82
N VAL A 242 -9.97 5.48 1.16
CA VAL A 242 -8.56 5.06 1.37
C VAL A 242 -7.75 5.25 0.10
N TRP A 243 -8.33 4.91 -1.06
CA TRP A 243 -7.66 5.13 -2.34
C TRP A 243 -7.31 6.61 -2.55
N HIS A 244 -8.28 7.51 -2.37
CA HIS A 244 -8.05 8.95 -2.50
C HIS A 244 -7.07 9.49 -1.46
N ALA A 245 -7.16 9.00 -0.22
CA ALA A 245 -6.23 9.38 0.85
C ALA A 245 -4.79 8.91 0.58
N LEU A 246 -4.60 7.72 -0.02
CA LEU A 246 -3.28 7.24 -0.44
C LEU A 246 -2.67 8.14 -1.52
N LEU A 247 -3.46 8.54 -2.53
CA LEU A 247 -3.00 9.48 -3.55
C LEU A 247 -2.64 10.83 -2.95
N ALA A 248 -3.46 11.34 -2.02
CA ALA A 248 -3.18 12.58 -1.29
C ALA A 248 -1.93 12.49 -0.42
N ALA A 249 -1.63 11.31 0.12
CA ALA A 249 -0.40 11.03 0.86
C ALA A 249 0.85 10.83 -0.03
N GLY A 250 0.70 11.00 -1.35
CA GLY A 250 1.79 10.94 -2.32
C GLY A 250 2.03 9.57 -2.95
N ALA A 251 1.16 8.58 -2.72
CA ALA A 251 1.24 7.30 -3.41
C ALA A 251 1.03 7.47 -4.92
N VAL A 252 1.74 6.67 -5.72
CA VAL A 252 1.78 6.82 -7.18
C VAL A 252 1.15 5.61 -7.85
N PRO A 253 0.00 5.76 -8.52
CA PRO A 253 -0.61 4.68 -9.28
C PRO A 253 0.20 4.37 -10.54
N VAL A 254 0.28 3.10 -10.90
CA VAL A 254 0.95 2.62 -12.12
C VAL A 254 -0.08 1.97 -13.02
N TYR A 255 -0.18 2.48 -14.23
CA TYR A 255 -1.12 2.00 -15.24
C TYR A 255 -0.43 1.11 -16.28
N PRO A 256 -1.13 0.19 -16.92
CA PRO A 256 -0.60 -0.52 -18.08
C PRO A 256 -0.26 0.49 -19.19
N PRO A 257 0.79 0.26 -19.99
CA PRO A 257 1.11 1.11 -21.12
C PRO A 257 -0.09 1.29 -22.07
N GLY A 258 -0.44 2.53 -22.39
CA GLY A 258 -1.52 2.85 -23.33
C GLY A 258 -2.94 2.56 -22.84
N GLN A 259 -3.16 2.15 -21.60
CA GLN A 259 -4.47 1.83 -21.03
C GLN A 259 -4.76 2.70 -19.80
N PRO A 260 -5.35 3.90 -19.97
CA PRO A 260 -5.87 4.68 -18.87
C PRO A 260 -7.13 3.98 -18.32
N GLY A 261 -7.05 3.46 -17.11
CA GLY A 261 -8.16 2.74 -16.50
C GLY A 261 -7.85 2.39 -15.06
N LEU A 262 -8.03 1.13 -14.69
CA LEU A 262 -7.66 0.64 -13.37
C LEU A 262 -6.13 0.47 -13.28
N PRO A 263 -5.43 1.11 -12.32
CA PRO A 263 -4.00 0.92 -12.13
C PRO A 263 -3.70 -0.52 -11.72
N ILE A 264 -2.61 -1.07 -12.23
CA ILE A 264 -2.18 -2.45 -11.97
C ILE A 264 -1.44 -2.61 -10.64
N THR A 265 -0.88 -1.52 -10.12
CA THR A 265 -0.25 -1.45 -8.80
C THR A 265 -0.22 0.01 -8.33
N ILE A 266 0.11 0.20 -7.05
CA ILE A 266 0.38 1.49 -6.45
C ILE A 266 1.77 1.47 -5.80
N ARG A 267 2.59 2.47 -6.07
CA ARG A 267 3.89 2.68 -5.43
C ARG A 267 3.67 3.45 -4.14
N CYS A 268 3.89 2.79 -3.02
CA CYS A 268 3.64 3.34 -1.70
C CYS A 268 4.48 2.61 -0.65
N ARG A 269 5.04 3.33 0.31
CA ARG A 269 5.64 2.70 1.50
C ARG A 269 4.55 2.05 2.34
N ARG A 270 4.85 0.91 2.93
CA ARG A 270 3.91 0.23 3.82
C ARG A 270 3.51 1.11 5.02
N SER A 271 4.43 1.89 5.55
CA SER A 271 4.14 2.83 6.63
C SER A 271 3.05 3.85 6.24
N VAL A 272 3.11 4.42 5.04
CA VAL A 272 2.07 5.32 4.52
C VAL A 272 0.76 4.58 4.31
N PHE A 273 0.81 3.41 3.70
CA PHE A 273 -0.37 2.58 3.45
C PHE A 273 -1.11 2.22 4.76
N GLU A 274 -0.39 1.72 5.75
CA GLU A 274 -1.00 1.34 7.04
C GLU A 274 -1.47 2.55 7.84
N THR A 275 -0.76 3.69 7.78
CA THR A 275 -1.20 4.92 8.45
C THR A 275 -2.51 5.42 7.87
N VAL A 276 -2.64 5.48 6.54
CA VAL A 276 -3.88 5.91 5.88
C VAL A 276 -5.03 4.96 6.20
N LEU A 277 -4.80 3.65 6.10
CA LEU A 277 -5.83 2.66 6.39
C LEU A 277 -6.27 2.72 7.87
N ARG A 278 -5.32 2.92 8.80
CA ARG A 278 -5.63 3.08 10.22
C ARG A 278 -6.41 4.37 10.50
N SER A 279 -6.05 5.47 9.85
CA SER A 279 -6.79 6.74 9.99
C SER A 279 -8.24 6.58 9.53
N GLN A 280 -8.47 5.85 8.45
CA GLN A 280 -9.83 5.56 7.98
C GLN A 280 -10.59 4.67 8.98
N ALA A 281 -9.93 3.65 9.55
CA ALA A 281 -10.57 2.79 10.55
C ALA A 281 -10.91 3.55 11.84
N VAL A 282 -10.08 4.51 12.26
CA VAL A 282 -10.38 5.39 13.41
C VAL A 282 -11.56 6.32 13.12
N ALA A 283 -11.71 6.77 11.88
CA ALA A 283 -12.80 7.66 11.47
C ALA A 283 -14.14 6.92 11.28
N GLU A 284 -14.13 5.58 11.20
CA GLU A 284 -15.34 4.79 11.00
C GLU A 284 -16.15 4.67 12.31
N PRO A 285 -17.42 5.17 12.38
CA PRO A 285 -18.14 5.30 13.66
C PRO A 285 -18.33 3.99 14.44
N ARG A 286 -18.40 2.85 13.73
CA ARG A 286 -18.61 1.52 14.33
C ARG A 286 -17.32 0.74 14.54
N VAL A 287 -16.15 1.37 14.40
CA VAL A 287 -14.86 0.76 14.67
C VAL A 287 -14.23 1.37 15.92
N THR A 288 -13.87 0.51 16.87
CA THR A 288 -13.13 0.90 18.06
C THR A 288 -11.75 0.24 18.05
N LEU A 289 -10.68 1.03 18.04
CA LEU A 289 -9.31 0.52 18.19
C LEU A 289 -8.96 0.43 19.67
N ILE A 290 -8.58 -0.75 20.12
CA ILE A 290 -8.21 -1.05 21.51
C ILE A 290 -6.74 -1.41 21.56
N GLN A 291 -5.93 -0.59 22.23
CA GLN A 291 -4.57 -0.98 22.55
C GLN A 291 -4.58 -2.06 23.63
N GLY A 292 -4.02 -3.22 23.33
CA GLY A 292 -3.99 -4.33 24.27
C GLY A 292 -3.40 -5.61 23.68
N HIS A 293 -3.05 -6.53 24.56
CA HIS A 293 -2.55 -7.85 24.18
C HIS A 293 -3.63 -8.90 24.39
N ALA A 294 -4.11 -9.47 23.29
CA ALA A 294 -5.03 -10.60 23.33
C ALA A 294 -4.28 -11.87 23.76
N THR A 295 -4.72 -12.47 24.87
CA THR A 295 -4.07 -13.65 25.47
C THR A 295 -4.83 -14.95 25.23
N GLY A 296 -6.09 -14.88 24.82
CA GLY A 296 -6.92 -16.05 24.54
C GLY A 296 -8.28 -15.69 23.97
N VAL A 297 -8.99 -16.71 23.51
CA VAL A 297 -10.39 -16.63 23.10
C VAL A 297 -11.25 -17.26 24.18
N THR A 298 -12.32 -16.56 24.61
CA THR A 298 -13.31 -17.13 25.51
C THR A 298 -14.35 -17.89 24.72
N HIS A 299 -14.87 -18.98 25.30
CA HIS A 299 -15.88 -19.79 24.63
C HIS A 299 -16.88 -20.36 25.64
N GLU A 300 -18.09 -20.56 25.18
CA GLU A 300 -19.16 -21.22 25.90
C GLU A 300 -19.88 -22.20 24.97
N ARG A 301 -20.25 -23.35 25.47
CA ARG A 301 -20.97 -24.38 24.71
C ARG A 301 -20.35 -24.69 23.34
N GLY A 302 -18.99 -24.69 23.27
CA GLY A 302 -18.26 -24.98 22.05
C GLY A 302 -18.25 -23.87 21.00
N ARG A 303 -18.60 -22.62 21.38
CA ARG A 303 -18.61 -21.46 20.50
C ARG A 303 -17.78 -20.32 21.11
N ALA A 304 -17.08 -19.56 20.27
CA ALA A 304 -16.37 -18.36 20.71
C ALA A 304 -17.35 -17.29 21.20
N THR A 305 -17.03 -16.63 22.33
CA THR A 305 -17.87 -15.61 22.98
C THR A 305 -17.11 -14.32 23.26
N GLY A 306 -15.81 -14.24 22.92
CA GLY A 306 -15.03 -13.03 23.12
C GLY A 306 -13.53 -13.28 23.16
N VAL A 307 -12.80 -12.23 23.54
CA VAL A 307 -11.34 -12.19 23.61
C VAL A 307 -10.90 -11.78 25.01
N ARG A 308 -9.89 -12.46 25.55
CA ARG A 308 -9.26 -12.13 26.82
C ARG A 308 -8.14 -11.11 26.61
N LEU A 309 -8.21 -9.99 27.34
CA LEU A 309 -7.25 -8.89 27.35
C LEU A 309 -6.72 -8.69 28.78
N GLY A 310 -5.69 -9.47 29.17
CA GLY A 310 -5.31 -9.55 30.59
C GLY A 310 -6.47 -10.07 31.44
N ASP A 311 -6.88 -9.30 32.45
CA ASP A 311 -8.01 -9.65 33.33
C ASP A 311 -9.38 -9.27 32.78
N ARG A 312 -9.43 -8.56 31.66
CA ARG A 312 -10.68 -8.13 31.01
C ARG A 312 -11.10 -9.10 29.91
N ILE A 313 -12.39 -9.26 29.73
CA ILE A 313 -12.99 -9.96 28.59
C ILE A 313 -13.65 -8.90 27.69
N LEU A 314 -13.35 -8.94 26.41
CA LEU A 314 -14.04 -8.24 25.35
C LEU A 314 -15.07 -9.20 24.76
N PRO A 315 -16.38 -9.02 25.05
CA PRO A 315 -17.41 -9.89 24.52
C PRO A 315 -17.54 -9.71 23.00
N ALA A 316 -17.70 -10.80 22.27
CA ALA A 316 -17.91 -10.78 20.83
C ALA A 316 -18.73 -11.99 20.36
N ASP A 317 -19.54 -11.77 19.33
CA ASP A 317 -20.32 -12.81 18.68
C ASP A 317 -19.48 -13.54 17.62
N LEU A 318 -18.47 -12.82 17.07
CA LEU A 318 -17.47 -13.33 16.11
C LEU A 318 -16.07 -12.80 16.48
N VAL A 319 -15.09 -13.69 16.47
CA VAL A 319 -13.67 -13.37 16.72
C VAL A 319 -12.88 -13.66 15.43
N LEU A 320 -12.15 -12.66 14.92
CA LEU A 320 -11.28 -12.79 13.76
C LEU A 320 -9.81 -12.72 14.19
N ASP A 321 -9.05 -13.78 13.92
CA ASP A 321 -7.61 -13.82 14.17
C ASP A 321 -6.86 -13.31 12.92
N THR A 322 -6.51 -12.04 12.93
CA THR A 322 -5.66 -11.38 11.93
C THR A 322 -4.28 -11.03 12.49
N SER A 323 -3.82 -11.77 13.50
CA SER A 323 -2.56 -11.52 14.22
C SER A 323 -1.30 -11.85 13.40
N GLY A 324 -1.47 -12.15 12.11
CA GLY A 324 -0.42 -12.38 11.15
C GLY A 324 0.18 -13.79 11.27
N ARG A 325 1.38 -13.97 10.71
CA ARG A 325 2.04 -15.29 10.60
C ARG A 325 2.22 -16.06 11.92
N ALA A 326 2.18 -15.39 13.04
CA ALA A 326 2.27 -16.03 14.35
C ALA A 326 0.98 -16.79 14.70
N GLY A 327 -0.20 -16.25 14.33
CA GLY A 327 -1.53 -16.86 14.51
C GLY A 327 -1.77 -17.43 15.91
N ARG A 328 -1.25 -16.78 16.96
CA ARG A 328 -1.06 -17.40 18.28
C ARG A 328 -2.36 -17.84 18.94
N LEU A 329 -3.44 -17.12 18.69
CA LEU A 329 -4.72 -17.36 19.38
C LEU A 329 -5.50 -18.54 18.79
N SER A 330 -5.47 -18.70 17.48
CA SER A 330 -6.19 -19.77 16.79
C SER A 330 -5.31 -21.00 16.49
N ARG A 331 -3.98 -20.84 16.58
CA ARG A 331 -3.02 -21.87 16.15
C ARG A 331 -3.17 -23.21 16.86
N SER A 332 -3.35 -23.18 18.18
CA SER A 332 -3.45 -24.41 18.99
C SER A 332 -4.76 -25.17 18.78
N LEU A 333 -5.77 -24.49 18.23
CA LEU A 333 -7.09 -25.09 17.99
C LEU A 333 -7.20 -25.73 16.61
N ARG A 334 -6.43 -25.22 15.63
CA ARG A 334 -6.41 -25.70 14.25
C ARG A 334 -5.42 -26.87 14.09
N ALA A 335 -5.18 -27.36 12.89
CA ALA A 335 -4.21 -28.44 12.64
C ALA A 335 -2.88 -28.17 13.35
N ALA A 336 -2.33 -29.18 14.02
CA ALA A 336 -1.15 -29.05 14.88
C ALA A 336 0.07 -28.56 14.11
N ALA A 337 0.29 -29.06 12.90
CA ALA A 337 1.36 -28.64 12.02
C ALA A 337 0.81 -27.91 10.79
N PRO A 338 1.24 -26.68 10.50
CA PRO A 338 0.96 -26.08 9.21
C PRO A 338 1.75 -26.83 8.13
N GLU A 339 1.21 -26.89 6.92
CA GLU A 339 2.06 -27.15 5.78
C GLU A 339 3.05 -25.97 5.70
N SER A 340 4.34 -26.22 5.80
CA SER A 340 5.34 -25.16 5.83
C SER A 340 6.64 -25.60 5.17
N ALA A 341 7.30 -24.63 4.53
CA ALA A 341 8.62 -24.78 3.94
C ALA A 341 9.44 -23.52 4.19
N ASP A 342 10.72 -23.69 4.52
CA ASP A 342 11.66 -22.55 4.52
C ASP A 342 11.76 -22.00 3.10
N CYS A 343 11.73 -20.68 2.95
CA CYS A 343 11.92 -20.04 1.66
C CYS A 343 13.37 -20.12 1.18
N GLY A 344 14.31 -20.43 2.09
CA GLY A 344 15.74 -20.46 1.81
C GLY A 344 16.33 -19.10 1.46
N LEU A 345 15.59 -18.01 1.67
CA LEU A 345 15.97 -16.65 1.32
C LEU A 345 16.16 -15.78 2.55
N ALA A 346 17.11 -14.86 2.44
CA ALA A 346 17.24 -13.70 3.31
C ALA A 346 17.39 -12.46 2.43
N TYR A 347 17.00 -11.30 2.93
CA TYR A 347 17.18 -10.07 2.19
C TYR A 347 17.58 -8.92 3.11
N VAL A 348 18.21 -7.93 2.50
CA VAL A 348 18.59 -6.70 3.16
C VAL A 348 18.09 -5.55 2.31
N SER A 349 17.49 -4.55 2.93
CA SER A 349 17.02 -3.36 2.21
C SER A 349 17.34 -2.08 2.95
N ARG A 350 17.28 -0.98 2.22
CA ARG A 350 17.40 0.37 2.76
C ARG A 350 16.50 1.30 1.97
N GLN A 351 15.81 2.24 2.67
CA GLN A 351 15.02 3.27 2.02
C GLN A 351 15.88 4.52 1.77
N TYR A 352 15.63 5.13 0.63
CA TYR A 352 16.29 6.36 0.16
C TYR A 352 15.24 7.37 -0.28
N ARG A 353 15.65 8.62 -0.35
CA ARG A 353 14.88 9.71 -0.98
C ARG A 353 15.72 10.35 -2.07
N LEU A 354 15.13 10.55 -3.24
CA LEU A 354 15.75 11.28 -4.33
C LEU A 354 15.99 12.74 -3.92
N ARG A 355 17.18 13.25 -4.21
CA ARG A 355 17.50 14.66 -4.01
C ARG A 355 16.69 15.52 -4.96
N ARG A 356 16.47 16.78 -4.57
CA ARG A 356 15.79 17.77 -5.42
C ARG A 356 16.46 17.83 -6.80
N GLY A 357 15.64 17.77 -7.85
CA GLY A 357 16.11 17.77 -9.24
C GLY A 357 16.59 16.41 -9.79
N ALA A 358 16.82 15.40 -8.93
CA ALA A 358 17.17 14.07 -9.43
C ALA A 358 15.93 13.35 -9.99
N SER A 359 16.05 12.74 -11.15
CA SER A 359 15.04 11.85 -11.74
C SER A 359 15.11 10.45 -11.13
N GLU A 360 14.05 9.65 -11.30
CA GLU A 360 14.09 8.21 -11.04
C GLU A 360 15.13 7.52 -11.94
N GLY A 361 15.67 6.39 -11.49
CA GLY A 361 16.51 5.51 -12.27
C GLY A 361 15.68 4.58 -13.17
N PRO A 362 16.33 3.61 -13.84
CA PRO A 362 15.64 2.66 -14.71
C PRO A 362 14.68 1.75 -13.93
N THR A 363 13.59 1.37 -14.61
CA THR A 363 12.63 0.36 -14.16
C THR A 363 12.36 -0.62 -15.29
N ASN A 364 12.11 -1.89 -14.97
CA ASN A 364 11.78 -2.94 -15.95
C ASN A 364 10.53 -3.72 -15.60
N ALA A 365 9.88 -3.39 -14.50
CA ALA A 365 8.65 -4.03 -14.04
C ALA A 365 7.72 -2.98 -13.40
N PRO A 366 6.39 -3.21 -13.34
CA PRO A 366 5.46 -2.30 -12.70
C PRO A 366 5.84 -1.88 -11.27
N PRO A 367 6.33 -2.80 -10.38
CA PRO A 367 6.77 -2.41 -9.05
C PRO A 367 8.10 -1.66 -9.03
N GLY A 368 8.91 -1.68 -10.11
CA GLY A 368 10.19 -1.00 -10.13
C GLY A 368 11.25 -1.67 -11.02
N LEU A 369 12.41 -1.92 -10.46
CA LEU A 369 13.52 -2.63 -11.12
C LEU A 369 13.72 -3.98 -10.43
N ILE A 370 13.78 -5.06 -11.21
CA ILE A 370 14.08 -6.40 -10.74
C ILE A 370 15.20 -6.98 -11.59
N THR A 371 16.30 -7.34 -10.97
CA THR A 371 17.44 -7.98 -11.63
C THR A 371 17.78 -9.28 -10.92
N VAL A 372 17.88 -10.36 -11.70
CA VAL A 372 18.16 -11.72 -11.21
C VAL A 372 19.57 -12.10 -11.62
N TYR A 373 20.39 -12.43 -10.63
CA TYR A 373 21.75 -12.91 -10.83
C TYR A 373 21.88 -14.34 -10.31
N PRO A 374 22.83 -15.12 -10.80
CA PRO A 374 23.17 -16.40 -10.19
C PRO A 374 23.58 -16.21 -8.73
N GLY A 375 22.74 -16.68 -7.79
CA GLY A 375 22.99 -16.63 -6.35
C GLY A 375 22.44 -15.42 -5.60
N TYR A 376 21.91 -14.38 -6.28
CA TYR A 376 21.26 -13.26 -5.59
C TYR A 376 20.27 -12.50 -6.49
N LEU A 377 19.44 -11.67 -5.86
CA LEU A 377 18.51 -10.74 -6.53
C LEU A 377 18.85 -9.30 -6.12
N ALA A 378 18.74 -8.36 -7.04
CA ALA A 378 18.83 -6.95 -6.74
C ALA A 378 17.58 -6.22 -7.25
N ILE A 379 16.93 -5.48 -6.37
CA ILE A 379 15.60 -4.92 -6.63
C ILE A 379 15.56 -3.46 -6.16
N VAL A 380 14.89 -2.61 -6.95
CA VAL A 380 14.49 -1.27 -6.51
C VAL A 380 12.97 -1.14 -6.59
N PHE A 381 12.39 -0.70 -5.49
CA PHE A 381 10.98 -0.32 -5.42
C PHE A 381 10.86 1.19 -5.26
N PRO A 382 10.44 1.93 -6.29
CA PRO A 382 9.98 3.31 -6.14
C PRO A 382 8.71 3.36 -5.30
N HIS A 383 8.60 4.40 -4.46
CA HIS A 383 7.49 4.59 -3.53
C HIS A 383 6.89 5.99 -3.66
N ASP A 384 6.06 6.36 -2.68
CA ASP A 384 5.50 7.68 -2.46
C ASP A 384 6.60 8.73 -2.23
N ASN A 385 6.27 10.00 -2.48
CA ASN A 385 7.06 11.17 -2.10
C ASN A 385 8.55 11.07 -2.49
N ARG A 386 8.81 10.62 -3.74
CA ARG A 386 10.17 10.49 -4.29
C ARG A 386 11.10 9.60 -3.46
N THR A 387 10.53 8.69 -2.66
CA THR A 387 11.29 7.68 -1.92
C THR A 387 11.38 6.39 -2.71
N PHE A 388 12.35 5.57 -2.40
CA PHE A 388 12.51 4.23 -2.94
C PHE A 388 13.25 3.32 -1.96
N SER A 389 13.12 2.02 -2.14
CA SER A 389 13.93 1.02 -1.43
C SER A 389 14.85 0.31 -2.41
N ALA A 390 16.13 0.21 -2.06
CA ALA A 390 17.05 -0.75 -2.66
C ALA A 390 17.08 -2.01 -1.79
N LEU A 391 17.02 -3.18 -2.41
CA LEU A 391 16.97 -4.49 -1.76
C LEU A 391 17.91 -5.45 -2.47
N ILE A 392 18.66 -6.22 -1.68
CA ILE A 392 19.45 -7.37 -2.17
C ILE A 392 18.96 -8.61 -1.40
N ALA A 393 18.52 -9.63 -2.12
CA ALA A 393 18.13 -10.93 -1.58
C ALA A 393 19.16 -11.99 -1.96
N GLN A 394 19.39 -12.92 -1.05
CA GLN A 394 20.39 -13.98 -1.16
C GLN A 394 19.89 -15.27 -0.51
N GLY A 395 20.61 -16.37 -0.72
CA GLY A 395 20.37 -17.60 0.05
C GLY A 395 20.51 -17.36 1.55
N SER A 396 19.58 -17.87 2.35
CA SER A 396 19.62 -17.70 3.82
C SER A 396 20.83 -18.37 4.46
N ALA A 397 21.36 -19.43 3.83
CA ALA A 397 22.57 -20.16 4.24
C ALA A 397 23.88 -19.55 3.69
N ASP A 398 23.79 -18.52 2.83
CA ASP A 398 24.96 -17.89 2.21
C ASP A 398 25.73 -17.04 3.22
N ARG A 399 26.87 -17.58 3.67
CA ARG A 399 27.72 -16.91 4.68
C ARG A 399 28.55 -15.78 4.09
N ASP A 400 28.92 -15.87 2.81
CA ASP A 400 29.78 -14.89 2.16
C ASP A 400 29.03 -13.58 1.94
N LEU A 401 27.75 -13.67 1.56
CA LEU A 401 26.87 -12.51 1.40
C LEU A 401 26.23 -12.04 2.71
N ALA A 402 26.35 -12.78 3.81
CA ALA A 402 25.79 -12.40 5.12
C ALA A 402 26.30 -11.04 5.64
N GLY A 403 27.42 -10.55 5.12
CA GLY A 403 27.98 -9.23 5.41
C GLY A 403 27.09 -8.07 4.97
N LEU A 404 26.18 -8.25 4.01
CA LEU A 404 25.22 -7.23 3.53
C LEU A 404 24.41 -6.56 4.65
N ARG A 405 24.24 -7.22 5.78
CA ARG A 405 23.58 -6.65 6.98
C ARG A 405 24.32 -5.45 7.61
N ARG A 406 25.58 -5.19 7.21
CA ARG A 406 26.40 -4.07 7.68
C ARG A 406 26.27 -2.90 6.71
N LEU A 407 26.23 -1.69 7.27
CA LEU A 407 26.02 -0.47 6.47
C LEU A 407 27.05 -0.32 5.34
N ALA A 408 28.34 -0.38 5.65
CA ALA A 408 29.40 -0.18 4.67
C ALA A 408 29.35 -1.24 3.54
N ALA A 409 29.06 -2.50 3.91
CA ALA A 409 28.96 -3.59 2.93
C ALA A 409 27.74 -3.43 2.03
N PHE A 410 26.58 -3.06 2.59
CA PHE A 410 25.38 -2.81 1.79
C PHE A 410 25.57 -1.65 0.80
N GLU A 411 26.09 -0.51 1.26
CA GLU A 411 26.35 0.63 0.38
C GLU A 411 27.36 0.29 -0.72
N SER A 412 28.44 -0.43 -0.40
CA SER A 412 29.42 -0.87 -1.39
C SER A 412 28.81 -1.87 -2.41
N ALA A 413 27.98 -2.78 -1.93
CA ALA A 413 27.27 -3.73 -2.80
C ALA A 413 26.29 -3.02 -3.75
N THR A 414 25.50 -2.05 -3.24
CA THR A 414 24.59 -1.28 -4.11
C THR A 414 25.32 -0.43 -5.14
N GLN A 415 26.53 0.03 -4.86
CA GLN A 415 27.36 0.76 -5.83
C GLN A 415 28.05 -0.18 -6.83
N ALA A 416 28.32 -1.43 -6.47
CA ALA A 416 28.93 -2.42 -7.35
C ALA A 416 27.94 -3.01 -8.37
N ILE A 417 26.63 -2.95 -8.11
CA ILE A 417 25.57 -3.46 -8.99
C ILE A 417 25.06 -2.31 -9.86
N PRO A 418 25.41 -2.24 -11.17
CA PRO A 418 25.18 -1.07 -12.01
C PRO A 418 23.74 -0.53 -11.99
N PRO A 419 22.68 -1.36 -12.13
CA PRO A 419 21.33 -0.84 -12.07
C PRO A 419 20.95 -0.23 -10.71
N LEU A 420 21.48 -0.75 -9.59
CA LEU A 420 21.26 -0.19 -8.25
C LEU A 420 22.08 1.07 -8.03
N ALA A 421 23.31 1.13 -8.56
CA ALA A 421 24.20 2.28 -8.41
C ALA A 421 23.58 3.57 -8.95
N ILE A 422 22.82 3.48 -10.07
CA ILE A 422 22.11 4.63 -10.63
C ILE A 422 21.10 5.21 -9.63
N TRP A 423 20.40 4.37 -8.88
CA TRP A 423 19.42 4.79 -7.89
C TRP A 423 20.06 5.28 -6.59
N THR A 424 21.10 4.58 -6.13
CA THR A 424 21.72 4.82 -4.81
C THR A 424 22.90 5.78 -4.84
N ASP A 425 23.26 6.37 -5.99
CA ASP A 425 24.30 7.38 -6.13
C ASP A 425 24.07 8.51 -5.09
N PRO A 426 25.03 8.80 -4.20
CA PRO A 426 24.90 9.85 -3.18
C PRO A 426 24.64 11.25 -3.75
N ARG A 427 24.98 11.51 -5.02
CA ARG A 427 24.65 12.76 -5.70
C ARG A 427 23.18 12.85 -6.09
N ARG A 428 22.49 11.72 -6.24
CA ARG A 428 21.09 11.61 -6.69
C ARG A 428 20.13 11.32 -5.56
N SER A 429 20.56 10.63 -4.54
CA SER A 429 19.70 10.17 -3.44
C SER A 429 20.40 10.29 -2.08
N ARG A 430 19.62 10.17 -1.03
CA ARG A 430 20.13 10.05 0.35
C ARG A 430 19.35 8.96 1.09
N PRO A 431 20.01 8.20 1.95
CA PRO A 431 19.30 7.21 2.78
C PRO A 431 18.40 7.90 3.81
N ILE A 432 17.26 7.28 4.11
CA ILE A 432 16.28 7.73 5.10
C ILE A 432 16.01 6.68 6.18
N THR A 433 16.56 5.48 6.05
CA THR A 433 16.51 4.44 7.09
C THR A 433 17.92 3.89 7.35
N PRO A 434 18.14 3.21 8.49
CA PRO A 434 19.27 2.29 8.62
C PRO A 434 19.11 1.12 7.63
N VAL A 435 20.11 0.25 7.56
CA VAL A 435 20.04 -1.03 6.85
C VAL A 435 19.07 -1.94 7.58
N LEU A 436 18.05 -2.42 6.88
CA LEU A 436 16.96 -3.24 7.38
C LEU A 436 17.21 -4.70 7.00
N ARG A 437 17.05 -5.61 7.95
CA ARG A 437 17.30 -7.05 7.78
C ARG A 437 15.99 -7.80 7.71
N GLY A 438 15.82 -8.64 6.70
CA GLY A 438 14.71 -9.59 6.56
C GLY A 438 15.24 -11.01 6.50
N GLY A 439 14.75 -11.87 7.35
CA GLY A 439 15.16 -13.27 7.42
C GLY A 439 14.13 -14.12 8.15
N HIS A 440 14.43 -15.42 8.33
CA HIS A 440 13.49 -16.39 8.87
C HIS A 440 12.17 -16.39 8.09
N LEU A 441 12.30 -16.39 6.76
CA LEU A 441 11.17 -16.41 5.86
C LEU A 441 10.74 -17.85 5.64
N TYR A 442 9.44 -18.08 5.71
CA TYR A 442 8.86 -19.37 5.41
C TYR A 442 7.53 -19.19 4.67
N ASN A 443 7.20 -20.14 3.83
CA ASN A 443 5.87 -20.34 3.32
C ASN A 443 5.09 -21.19 4.31
N GLY A 444 3.85 -20.84 4.59
CA GLY A 444 3.02 -21.60 5.51
C GLY A 444 1.55 -21.53 5.14
N TYR A 445 0.87 -22.66 5.16
CA TYR A 445 -0.57 -22.74 4.99
C TYR A 445 -1.19 -23.47 6.18
N ARG A 446 -2.18 -22.88 6.79
CA ARG A 446 -2.95 -23.44 7.89
C ARG A 446 -4.41 -23.08 7.71
N GLY A 447 -5.23 -24.00 7.26
CA GLY A 447 -6.67 -23.82 7.12
C GLY A 447 -7.40 -23.54 8.45
N GLN A 448 -8.72 -23.59 8.43
CA GLN A 448 -9.54 -23.39 9.63
C GLN A 448 -9.76 -24.70 10.42
N ARG A 449 -9.56 -25.85 9.80
CA ARG A 449 -9.90 -27.16 10.37
C ARG A 449 -8.83 -27.65 11.34
N ASN A 450 -9.26 -28.46 12.31
CA ASN A 450 -8.37 -29.24 13.15
C ASN A 450 -7.96 -30.55 12.45
N GLU A 451 -7.17 -31.40 13.12
CA GLU A 451 -6.72 -32.70 12.61
C GLU A 451 -7.86 -33.66 12.27
N ALA A 452 -9.01 -33.53 12.95
CA ALA A 452 -10.22 -34.31 12.64
C ALA A 452 -11.03 -33.75 11.46
N GLY A 453 -10.52 -32.76 10.73
CA GLY A 453 -11.19 -32.11 9.59
C GLY A 453 -12.38 -31.24 9.96
N ARG A 454 -12.59 -30.91 11.25
CA ARG A 454 -13.71 -30.12 11.76
C ARG A 454 -13.29 -28.70 12.11
N ILE A 455 -14.23 -27.75 12.06
CA ILE A 455 -14.04 -26.42 12.63
C ILE A 455 -13.97 -26.54 14.16
N PRO A 456 -12.83 -26.23 14.79
CA PRO A 456 -12.63 -26.52 16.21
C PRO A 456 -13.46 -25.63 17.13
N LEU A 457 -13.71 -24.38 16.71
CA LEU A 457 -14.44 -23.40 17.52
C LEU A 457 -15.25 -22.47 16.61
N PRO A 458 -16.52 -22.77 16.32
CA PRO A 458 -17.43 -21.87 15.64
C PRO A 458 -17.43 -20.46 16.28
N GLY A 459 -17.39 -19.42 15.43
CA GLY A 459 -17.24 -18.04 15.90
C GLY A 459 -15.79 -17.57 16.06
N LEU A 460 -14.79 -18.42 15.82
CA LEU A 460 -13.39 -18.04 15.65
C LEU A 460 -12.94 -18.37 14.23
N ILE A 461 -12.51 -17.35 13.48
CA ILE A 461 -12.02 -17.51 12.09
C ILE A 461 -10.67 -16.82 11.96
N ALA A 462 -9.68 -17.55 11.44
CA ALA A 462 -8.38 -16.98 11.11
C ALA A 462 -8.40 -16.35 9.71
N LEU A 463 -7.61 -15.30 9.50
CA LEU A 463 -7.62 -14.50 8.28
C LEU A 463 -6.23 -13.94 7.95
N GLY A 464 -5.94 -13.77 6.67
CA GLY A 464 -4.68 -13.21 6.20
C GLY A 464 -3.48 -14.15 6.43
N ASP A 465 -2.35 -13.61 6.89
CA ASP A 465 -1.14 -14.39 7.17
C ASP A 465 -1.33 -15.45 8.27
N ALA A 466 -2.40 -15.36 9.07
CA ALA A 466 -2.76 -16.40 10.01
C ALA A 466 -3.28 -17.68 9.31
N VAL A 467 -3.69 -17.58 8.06
CA VAL A 467 -4.09 -18.70 7.17
C VAL A 467 -2.97 -19.05 6.21
N CYS A 468 -2.44 -18.05 5.47
CA CYS A 468 -1.46 -18.27 4.43
C CYS A 468 -0.37 -17.21 4.45
N THR A 469 0.85 -17.62 4.77
CA THR A 469 2.06 -16.81 4.69
C THR A 469 2.87 -17.25 3.47
N THR A 470 3.31 -16.33 2.64
CA THR A 470 4.16 -16.64 1.49
C THR A 470 5.44 -15.83 1.51
N ASN A 471 6.47 -16.32 0.83
CA ASN A 471 7.67 -15.59 0.50
C ASN A 471 7.32 -14.19 -0.06
N PRO A 472 7.91 -13.10 0.45
CA PRO A 472 7.58 -11.74 0.01
C PRO A 472 8.08 -11.39 -1.41
N SER A 473 8.96 -12.21 -2.03
CA SER A 473 9.61 -11.91 -3.32
C SER A 473 8.63 -11.56 -4.44
N LEU A 474 7.45 -12.17 -4.48
CA LEU A 474 6.42 -11.91 -5.48
C LEU A 474 5.33 -10.92 -5.03
N GLY A 475 5.41 -10.37 -3.82
CA GLY A 475 4.50 -9.33 -3.32
C GLY A 475 3.02 -9.74 -3.24
N ARG A 476 2.71 -11.01 -2.96
CA ARG A 476 1.35 -11.54 -2.96
C ARG A 476 0.62 -11.43 -1.61
N GLY A 477 1.33 -11.30 -0.49
CA GLY A 477 0.76 -11.47 0.86
C GLY A 477 -0.43 -10.54 1.17
N ILE A 478 -0.34 -9.24 0.88
CA ILE A 478 -1.47 -8.31 1.12
C ILE A 478 -2.64 -8.62 0.17
N ALA A 479 -2.35 -8.97 -1.10
CA ALA A 479 -3.40 -9.30 -2.06
C ALA A 479 -4.19 -10.54 -1.65
N THR A 480 -3.51 -11.64 -1.30
CA THR A 480 -4.17 -12.85 -0.80
C THR A 480 -4.96 -12.60 0.48
N SER A 481 -4.46 -11.73 1.36
CA SER A 481 -5.16 -11.36 2.59
C SER A 481 -6.43 -10.56 2.33
N PHE A 482 -6.41 -9.64 1.35
CA PHE A 482 -7.59 -8.85 1.00
C PHE A 482 -8.64 -9.67 0.26
N LEU A 483 -8.22 -10.58 -0.62
CA LEU A 483 -9.13 -11.56 -1.24
C LEU A 483 -9.82 -12.43 -0.17
N GLN A 484 -9.09 -12.89 0.83
CA GLN A 484 -9.65 -13.62 1.97
C GLN A 484 -10.68 -12.76 2.72
N ALA A 485 -10.33 -11.49 3.02
CA ALA A 485 -11.21 -10.58 3.73
C ALA A 485 -12.53 -10.34 2.97
N GLN A 486 -12.46 -10.05 1.66
CA GLN A 486 -13.63 -9.88 0.83
C GLN A 486 -14.51 -11.14 0.79
N ARG A 487 -13.89 -12.33 0.65
CA ARG A 487 -14.65 -13.58 0.66
C ARG A 487 -15.33 -13.85 2.00
N LEU A 488 -14.63 -13.63 3.11
CA LEU A 488 -15.23 -13.79 4.44
C LEU A 488 -16.40 -12.84 4.65
N VAL A 489 -16.22 -11.58 4.31
CA VAL A 489 -17.30 -10.57 4.40
C VAL A 489 -18.51 -11.00 3.57
N ALA A 490 -18.31 -11.45 2.34
CA ALA A 490 -19.37 -11.95 1.48
C ALA A 490 -20.11 -13.18 2.08
N LEU A 491 -19.37 -14.11 2.70
CA LEU A 491 -19.97 -15.27 3.38
C LEU A 491 -20.78 -14.89 4.62
N LEU A 492 -20.37 -13.83 5.32
CA LEU A 492 -21.12 -13.30 6.47
C LEU A 492 -22.39 -12.59 6.04
N ASP A 493 -22.44 -12.03 4.83
CA ASP A 493 -23.63 -11.41 4.24
C ASP A 493 -24.67 -12.47 3.76
N GLU A 494 -24.27 -13.73 3.58
CA GLU A 494 -25.19 -14.82 3.17
C GLU A 494 -26.16 -15.18 4.30
N PRO A 495 -27.48 -15.16 4.09
CA PRO A 495 -28.46 -15.46 5.13
C PRO A 495 -28.46 -16.95 5.51
N GLY A 496 -28.81 -17.25 6.77
CA GLY A 496 -29.09 -18.61 7.22
C GLY A 496 -27.88 -19.47 7.58
N ARG A 497 -26.65 -19.00 7.37
CA ARG A 497 -25.43 -19.73 7.78
C ARG A 497 -25.08 -19.47 9.23
N ASP A 498 -24.75 -20.50 9.98
CA ASP A 498 -24.10 -20.32 11.27
C ASP A 498 -22.59 -20.06 11.09
N PHE A 499 -21.86 -19.75 12.15
CA PHE A 499 -20.43 -19.44 12.06
C PHE A 499 -19.56 -20.67 11.79
N GLY A 500 -20.03 -21.87 12.08
CA GLY A 500 -19.35 -23.11 11.70
C GLY A 500 -19.40 -23.31 10.19
N ASP A 501 -20.59 -23.11 9.60
CA ASP A 501 -20.81 -23.18 8.16
C ASP A 501 -20.01 -22.09 7.40
N VAL A 502 -19.99 -20.86 7.93
CA VAL A 502 -19.17 -19.77 7.37
C VAL A 502 -17.68 -20.15 7.39
N ALA A 503 -17.18 -20.63 8.53
CA ALA A 503 -15.77 -21.02 8.65
C ALA A 503 -15.41 -22.20 7.73
N LEU A 504 -16.33 -23.17 7.57
CA LEU A 504 -16.14 -24.30 6.67
C LEU A 504 -16.13 -23.88 5.19
N ALA A 505 -17.09 -23.06 4.78
CA ALA A 505 -17.16 -22.54 3.42
C ALA A 505 -15.95 -21.65 3.09
N PHE A 506 -15.48 -20.86 4.07
CA PHE A 506 -14.28 -20.05 3.94
C PHE A 506 -13.02 -20.89 3.83
N ASP A 507 -12.89 -21.96 4.60
CA ASP A 507 -11.77 -22.90 4.53
C ASP A 507 -11.70 -23.60 3.17
N THR A 508 -12.84 -24.05 2.66
CA THR A 508 -12.94 -24.68 1.33
C THR A 508 -12.49 -23.70 0.25
N TRP A 509 -13.00 -22.47 0.29
CA TRP A 509 -12.60 -21.44 -0.65
C TRP A 509 -11.11 -21.11 -0.56
N CYS A 510 -10.54 -20.99 0.65
CA CYS A 510 -9.11 -20.77 0.82
C CYS A 510 -8.26 -21.92 0.26
N THR A 511 -8.73 -23.16 0.39
CA THR A 511 -8.07 -24.34 -0.18
C THR A 511 -8.02 -24.28 -1.71
N GLU A 512 -9.09 -23.80 -2.33
CA GLU A 512 -9.21 -23.71 -3.80
C GLU A 512 -8.52 -22.49 -4.39
N HIS A 513 -8.51 -21.35 -3.68
CA HIS A 513 -8.11 -20.06 -4.26
C HIS A 513 -6.84 -19.46 -3.63
N ILE A 514 -6.47 -19.84 -2.41
CA ILE A 514 -5.31 -19.30 -1.70
C ILE A 514 -4.19 -20.32 -1.60
N LYS A 515 -4.49 -21.56 -1.24
CA LYS A 515 -3.49 -22.64 -1.12
C LYS A 515 -2.67 -22.88 -2.40
N PRO A 516 -3.21 -22.78 -3.62
CA PRO A 516 -2.41 -22.89 -4.84
C PRO A 516 -1.25 -21.90 -4.93
N TRP A 517 -1.40 -20.68 -4.41
CA TRP A 517 -0.33 -19.69 -4.36
C TRP A 517 0.76 -20.08 -3.37
N PHE A 518 0.39 -20.64 -2.23
CA PHE A 518 1.35 -21.23 -1.29
C PHE A 518 2.16 -22.37 -1.93
N ALA A 519 1.50 -23.32 -2.59
CA ALA A 519 2.15 -24.43 -3.24
C ALA A 519 3.09 -23.99 -4.38
N ASP A 520 2.70 -22.96 -5.15
CA ASP A 520 3.52 -22.34 -6.17
C ASP A 520 4.81 -21.73 -5.59
N HIS A 521 4.71 -21.02 -4.46
CA HIS A 521 5.88 -20.49 -3.77
C HIS A 521 6.80 -21.58 -3.25
N VAL A 522 6.27 -22.60 -2.60
CA VAL A 522 7.09 -23.71 -2.06
C VAL A 522 7.89 -24.38 -3.17
N TYR A 523 7.25 -24.64 -4.30
CA TYR A 523 7.89 -25.28 -5.42
C TYR A 523 8.96 -24.39 -6.09
N SER A 524 8.63 -23.13 -6.35
CA SER A 524 9.53 -22.16 -6.97
C SER A 524 10.72 -21.80 -6.09
N ASP A 525 10.51 -21.65 -4.78
CA ASP A 525 11.60 -21.37 -3.84
C ASP A 525 12.61 -22.52 -3.76
N ALA A 526 12.12 -23.77 -3.70
CA ALA A 526 12.99 -24.95 -3.67
C ALA A 526 13.83 -25.08 -4.93
N ASP A 527 13.26 -24.80 -6.11
CA ASP A 527 14.02 -24.82 -7.37
C ASP A 527 15.00 -23.65 -7.46
N LEU A 528 14.62 -22.45 -7.04
CA LEU A 528 15.51 -21.30 -6.98
C LEU A 528 16.75 -21.59 -6.10
N GLN A 529 16.56 -22.22 -4.92
CA GLN A 529 17.66 -22.67 -4.07
C GLN A 529 18.61 -23.61 -4.81
N ARG A 530 18.06 -24.60 -5.52
CA ARG A 530 18.85 -25.56 -6.30
C ARG A 530 19.65 -24.86 -7.40
N ARG A 531 19.04 -23.92 -8.12
CA ARG A 531 19.72 -23.12 -9.16
C ARG A 531 20.81 -22.22 -8.55
N TRP A 532 20.56 -21.62 -7.41
CA TRP A 532 21.57 -20.81 -6.71
C TRP A 532 22.73 -21.63 -6.13
N ALA A 533 22.51 -22.92 -5.90
CA ALA A 533 23.58 -23.87 -5.55
C ALA A 533 24.37 -24.39 -6.77
N GLY A 534 24.14 -23.85 -7.97
CA GLY A 534 24.84 -24.22 -9.20
C GLY A 534 24.08 -25.20 -10.10
N GLY A 535 22.84 -25.56 -9.76
CA GLY A 535 22.01 -26.40 -10.64
C GLY A 535 21.50 -25.62 -11.85
N ASP A 536 21.38 -26.30 -13.01
CA ASP A 536 20.75 -25.73 -14.21
C ASP A 536 19.23 -25.93 -14.18
N VAL A 537 18.52 -25.40 -15.17
CA VAL A 537 17.09 -25.66 -15.41
C VAL A 537 16.85 -27.15 -15.61
N ASP A 538 16.00 -27.72 -14.77
CA ASP A 538 15.66 -29.14 -14.84
C ASP A 538 14.36 -29.34 -15.63
N ILE A 539 14.51 -29.65 -16.93
CA ILE A 539 13.38 -29.86 -17.83
C ILE A 539 12.71 -31.24 -17.67
N SER A 540 13.28 -32.15 -16.89
CA SER A 540 12.67 -33.46 -16.61
C SER A 540 11.52 -33.37 -15.60
N ARG A 541 11.47 -32.26 -14.83
CA ARG A 541 10.46 -32.01 -13.81
C ARG A 541 9.50 -30.91 -14.28
N ARG A 542 8.40 -30.71 -13.55
CA ARG A 542 7.53 -29.55 -13.74
C ARG A 542 8.39 -28.26 -13.64
N LEU A 543 8.20 -27.34 -14.58
CA LEU A 543 8.92 -26.08 -14.51
C LEU A 543 8.31 -25.18 -13.43
N PRO A 544 9.13 -24.52 -12.60
CA PRO A 544 8.63 -23.52 -11.65
C PRO A 544 8.11 -22.27 -12.39
N SER A 545 7.17 -21.59 -11.77
CA SER A 545 6.45 -20.48 -12.38
C SER A 545 7.35 -19.29 -12.75
N ASP A 546 8.44 -19.06 -12.01
CA ASP A 546 9.42 -18.00 -12.33
C ASP A 546 10.16 -18.27 -13.65
N LEU A 547 10.49 -19.53 -13.94
CA LEU A 547 11.09 -19.92 -15.22
C LEU A 547 10.09 -19.83 -16.37
N ILE A 548 8.82 -20.20 -16.13
CA ILE A 548 7.78 -20.06 -17.15
C ILE A 548 7.56 -18.58 -17.49
N VAL A 549 7.52 -17.72 -16.46
CA VAL A 549 7.40 -16.26 -16.66
C VAL A 549 8.60 -15.68 -17.40
N ALA A 550 9.81 -16.12 -17.06
CA ALA A 550 11.03 -15.64 -17.72
C ALA A 550 11.06 -15.96 -19.23
N ALA A 551 10.48 -17.07 -19.67
CA ALA A 551 10.45 -17.45 -21.09
C ALA A 551 9.72 -16.43 -21.99
N ALA A 552 8.85 -15.58 -21.44
CA ALA A 552 8.22 -14.48 -22.17
C ALA A 552 9.20 -13.41 -22.66
N GLU A 553 10.42 -13.36 -22.09
CA GLU A 553 11.48 -12.46 -22.55
C GLU A 553 11.89 -12.77 -24.01
N ALA A 554 12.00 -14.06 -24.35
CA ALA A 554 12.30 -14.50 -25.70
C ALA A 554 11.05 -14.76 -26.57
N HIS A 555 9.92 -15.05 -25.93
CA HIS A 555 8.68 -15.49 -26.52
C HIS A 555 7.48 -14.68 -26.01
N PRO A 556 7.32 -13.40 -26.46
CA PRO A 556 6.26 -12.49 -25.97
C PRO A 556 4.82 -13.00 -26.19
N GLU A 557 4.60 -13.92 -27.13
CA GLU A 557 3.30 -14.56 -27.37
C GLU A 557 2.79 -15.33 -26.15
N LEU A 558 3.67 -15.79 -25.26
CA LEU A 558 3.31 -16.47 -24.02
C LEU A 558 2.62 -15.54 -23.00
N ASN A 559 2.77 -14.22 -23.17
CA ASN A 559 2.19 -13.25 -22.25
C ASN A 559 0.66 -13.34 -22.14
N SER A 560 -0.02 -13.82 -23.15
CA SER A 560 -1.47 -14.02 -23.09
C SER A 560 -1.91 -14.96 -21.95
N THR A 561 -1.09 -15.96 -21.59
CA THR A 561 -1.32 -16.86 -20.46
C THR A 561 -0.57 -16.40 -19.20
N ILE A 562 0.62 -15.84 -19.34
CA ILE A 562 1.47 -15.41 -18.22
C ILE A 562 0.87 -14.19 -17.49
N MET A 563 0.36 -13.20 -18.23
CA MET A 563 -0.16 -11.98 -17.60
C MET A 563 -1.34 -12.20 -16.67
N PRO A 564 -2.36 -13.02 -17.00
CA PRO A 564 -3.40 -13.39 -16.03
C PRO A 564 -2.86 -14.02 -14.75
N TYR A 565 -1.89 -14.93 -14.85
CA TYR A 565 -1.20 -15.48 -13.69
C TYR A 565 -0.44 -14.40 -12.91
N PHE A 566 0.41 -13.63 -13.60
CA PHE A 566 1.21 -12.57 -12.97
C PHE A 566 0.35 -11.56 -12.25
N MET A 567 -0.80 -11.19 -12.81
CA MET A 567 -1.79 -10.28 -12.23
C MET A 567 -2.69 -10.95 -11.18
N MET A 568 -2.48 -12.22 -10.85
CA MET A 568 -3.33 -13.04 -9.95
C MET A 568 -4.80 -13.09 -10.39
N ARG A 569 -5.07 -13.04 -11.71
CA ARG A 569 -6.40 -13.25 -12.33
C ARG A 569 -6.63 -14.72 -12.67
N ALA A 570 -5.58 -15.48 -12.82
CA ALA A 570 -5.61 -16.92 -13.02
C ALA A 570 -4.73 -17.61 -11.97
N LEU A 571 -5.14 -18.80 -11.53
CA LEU A 571 -4.37 -19.60 -10.59
C LEU A 571 -3.08 -20.12 -11.23
N PRO A 572 -2.07 -20.51 -10.44
CA PRO A 572 -0.80 -21.06 -10.94
C PRO A 572 -0.96 -22.25 -11.89
N SER A 573 -2.03 -23.03 -11.75
CA SER A 573 -2.34 -24.15 -12.65
C SER A 573 -2.58 -23.73 -14.10
N SER A 574 -2.93 -22.45 -14.37
CA SER A 574 -3.11 -21.94 -15.73
C SER A 574 -1.84 -21.98 -16.56
N LEU A 575 -0.67 -21.94 -15.92
CA LEU A 575 0.61 -22.03 -16.61
C LEU A 575 0.89 -23.39 -17.23
N ALA A 576 0.21 -24.45 -16.79
CA ALA A 576 0.35 -25.80 -17.36
C ALA A 576 0.04 -25.86 -18.87
N ALA A 577 -0.83 -24.96 -19.36
CA ALA A 577 -1.17 -24.89 -20.79
C ALA A 577 0.01 -24.53 -21.69
N ILE A 578 0.96 -23.73 -21.19
CA ILE A 578 2.14 -23.27 -21.96
C ILE A 578 3.43 -23.95 -21.51
N GLU A 579 3.43 -24.71 -20.42
CA GLU A 579 4.64 -25.38 -19.90
C GLU A 579 5.33 -26.28 -20.94
N PRO A 580 4.63 -27.10 -21.77
CA PRO A 580 5.30 -27.90 -22.81
C PRO A 580 6.11 -27.03 -23.76
N ARG A 581 5.57 -25.91 -24.22
CA ARG A 581 6.27 -24.98 -25.10
C ARG A 581 7.48 -24.33 -24.41
N VAL A 582 7.33 -23.91 -23.15
CA VAL A 582 8.44 -23.36 -22.36
C VAL A 582 9.55 -24.39 -22.16
N ARG A 583 9.19 -25.64 -21.96
CA ARG A 583 10.13 -26.77 -21.83
C ARG A 583 10.96 -26.95 -23.10
N GLU A 584 10.36 -26.86 -24.28
CA GLU A 584 11.07 -26.89 -25.58
C GLU A 584 12.07 -25.73 -25.71
N ILE A 585 11.68 -24.51 -25.27
CA ILE A 585 12.56 -23.34 -25.28
C ILE A 585 13.82 -23.61 -24.44
N TYR A 586 13.66 -24.10 -23.22
CA TYR A 586 14.81 -24.44 -22.36
C TYR A 586 15.61 -25.64 -22.88
N ALA A 587 14.96 -26.65 -23.50
CA ALA A 587 15.63 -27.76 -24.14
C ALA A 587 16.48 -27.32 -25.34
N GLY A 588 16.05 -26.28 -26.05
CA GLY A 588 16.80 -25.62 -27.12
C GLY A 588 18.02 -24.81 -26.65
N GLY A 589 18.29 -24.78 -25.34
CA GLY A 589 19.44 -24.10 -24.76
C GLY A 589 19.22 -22.64 -24.36
N TRP A 590 18.02 -22.09 -24.56
CA TRP A 590 17.76 -20.73 -24.13
C TRP A 590 17.84 -20.61 -22.60
N ARG A 591 18.39 -19.49 -22.14
CA ARG A 591 18.41 -19.10 -20.71
C ARG A 591 18.11 -17.60 -20.61
N PRO A 592 17.46 -17.15 -19.49
CA PRO A 592 17.28 -15.72 -19.23
C PRO A 592 18.61 -14.98 -19.23
N ALA A 593 18.61 -13.78 -19.81
CA ALA A 593 19.82 -12.96 -19.86
C ALA A 593 20.26 -12.58 -18.43
N ILE A 594 21.53 -12.73 -18.13
CA ILE A 594 22.11 -12.26 -16.87
C ILE A 594 22.41 -10.76 -17.05
N PRO A 595 21.83 -9.88 -16.22
CA PRO A 595 22.10 -8.46 -16.30
C PRO A 595 23.57 -8.13 -16.02
N GLU A 596 24.06 -7.00 -16.52
CA GLU A 596 25.37 -6.48 -16.18
C GLU A 596 25.49 -6.29 -14.65
N GLY A 597 26.58 -6.80 -14.08
CA GLY A 597 26.83 -6.69 -12.64
C GLY A 597 27.80 -7.76 -12.14
N PRO A 598 28.20 -7.68 -10.87
CA PRO A 598 29.12 -8.64 -10.30
C PRO A 598 28.49 -10.04 -10.23
N SER A 599 29.28 -11.06 -10.48
CA SER A 599 28.96 -12.43 -10.08
C SER A 599 28.80 -12.52 -8.56
N ARG A 600 28.21 -13.62 -8.07
CA ARG A 600 28.09 -13.85 -6.63
C ARG A 600 29.45 -13.76 -5.91
N SER A 601 30.50 -14.33 -6.48
CA SER A 601 31.85 -14.30 -5.88
C SER A 601 32.44 -12.89 -5.84
N GLU A 602 32.34 -12.13 -6.93
CA GLU A 602 32.79 -10.74 -6.96
C GLU A 602 32.01 -9.87 -5.98
N LEU A 603 30.69 -10.09 -5.82
CA LEU A 603 29.90 -9.41 -4.81
C LEU A 603 30.35 -9.76 -3.38
N ALA A 604 30.66 -11.03 -3.12
CA ALA A 604 31.23 -11.48 -1.85
C ALA A 604 32.58 -10.80 -1.56
N ASP A 605 33.44 -10.64 -2.56
CA ASP A 605 34.70 -9.91 -2.43
C ASP A 605 34.49 -8.42 -2.12
N VAL A 606 33.51 -7.78 -2.75
CA VAL A 606 33.12 -6.39 -2.43
C VAL A 606 32.73 -6.28 -0.94
N ILE A 607 31.94 -7.21 -0.45
CA ILE A 607 31.49 -7.26 0.94
C ILE A 607 32.66 -7.51 1.90
N ALA A 608 33.53 -8.47 1.58
CA ALA A 608 34.69 -8.83 2.40
C ALA A 608 35.68 -7.66 2.57
N ARG A 609 35.96 -6.92 1.49
CA ARG A 609 36.82 -5.74 1.54
C ARG A 609 36.31 -4.66 2.53
N THR A 610 35.01 -4.53 2.68
CA THR A 610 34.43 -3.55 3.63
C THR A 610 34.47 -4.03 5.07
N THR A 611 34.51 -5.34 5.31
CA THR A 611 34.55 -5.91 6.67
C THR A 611 35.97 -5.89 7.26
N ASN A 612 37.01 -5.92 6.42
CA ASN A 612 38.40 -5.91 6.83
C ASN A 612 38.98 -4.48 7.03
N ARG A 613 38.23 -3.43 6.68
CA ARG A 613 38.62 -2.05 7.04
C ARG A 613 38.32 -1.80 8.52
N PRO A 614 39.33 -1.36 9.33
CA PRO A 614 39.08 -1.01 10.73
C PRO A 614 38.00 0.06 10.78
N ALA A 615 37.01 -0.12 11.69
CA ALA A 615 35.86 0.75 11.88
C ALA A 615 36.32 2.19 12.14
N ARG A 616 36.53 2.98 11.10
CA ARG A 616 36.55 4.44 11.20
C ARG A 616 35.10 4.90 11.31
N ALA A 617 34.72 5.13 12.58
CA ALA A 617 33.56 5.93 12.99
C ALA A 617 32.20 5.64 12.30
N ASP A 618 31.55 4.55 12.70
CA ASP A 618 30.07 4.39 12.62
C ASP A 618 29.30 5.38 13.54
N ARG A 619 29.96 6.51 13.90
CA ARG A 619 29.40 7.53 14.83
C ARG A 619 28.43 8.52 14.21
N ALA A 620 28.10 8.37 12.95
CA ALA A 620 27.08 9.19 12.30
C ALA A 620 25.95 8.34 11.72
N ALA A 621 25.33 7.49 12.54
CA ALA A 621 23.96 7.09 12.23
C ALA A 621 23.10 8.34 12.38
N PRO A 622 22.39 8.79 11.33
CA PRO A 622 21.41 9.84 11.53
C PRO A 622 20.42 9.31 12.57
N ARG A 623 20.31 9.98 13.72
CA ARG A 623 19.11 9.85 14.54
C ARG A 623 17.97 10.08 13.57
N VAL A 624 17.02 9.14 13.54
CA VAL A 624 15.78 9.29 12.80
C VAL A 624 15.21 10.64 13.24
N VAL A 625 15.40 11.65 12.41
CA VAL A 625 14.76 12.94 12.60
C VAL A 625 13.33 12.70 12.13
N ALA A 626 12.41 12.94 13.05
CA ALA A 626 10.99 12.83 12.92
C ALA A 626 10.43 13.52 11.66
#